data_7bc370eac6004e8514f36fa5e1b28784
#
_entry.id   7bc370eac6004e8514f36fa5e1b28784
#
_cell.length_a   1.000
_cell.length_b   1.000
_cell.length_c   1.000
_cell.angle_alpha   90.00
_cell.angle_beta   90.00
_cell.angle_gamma   90.00
#
_symmetry.space_group_name_H-M   'P 1'
#
loop_
_entity.id
_entity.type
_entity.pdbx_description
1 polymer ?
#
loop_
_entity_poly.entity_id
_entity_poly.type
_entity_poly.pdbx_seq_one_letter_code
_entity_poly.pdbx_strand_id
1 'polypeptide(L)'
;MNVKEANILDPVQDTLDQDVFNGTTPKKDFFDYHLDHIGEVFRQHGFNKHAFDYYLTGSLCTYQYSETSDVDISIVCNLKSFDEEDRADLISIVVNSLDGEFFPRTLHRYQHFVQPHGVDIYDLFSLGMRAAWDFQKNDWVIKPDRSKAVDVGKEKPDWIATGIQFSDKINSLIDANKYEDAKSMYKIAHQRRKEDQVIYGDYSEGNIIYKFLDNNGTFDRLRNIGQRIA
;
A
#
# COMPACT_ATOMS: atom_id res chain seq x y z
N MET A 1 9.49 -27.98 12.12
CA MET A 1 9.97 -26.93 11.21
C MET A 1 9.83 -25.63 12.00
N ASN A 2 10.93 -25.04 12.44
CA ASN A 2 10.87 -23.75 13.15
C ASN A 2 10.34 -22.72 12.15
N VAL A 3 9.07 -22.37 12.31
CA VAL A 3 8.54 -21.16 11.71
C VAL A 3 9.37 -20.05 12.35
N LYS A 4 10.37 -19.51 11.63
CA LYS A 4 10.89 -18.19 11.94
C LYS A 4 9.65 -17.34 12.11
N GLU A 5 9.51 -16.69 13.26
CA GLU A 5 8.60 -15.59 13.47
C GLU A 5 8.92 -14.57 12.37
N ALA A 6 8.39 -14.81 11.16
CA ALA A 6 8.40 -13.82 10.13
C ALA A 6 7.68 -12.63 10.74
N ASN A 7 8.26 -11.46 10.70
CA ASN A 7 7.58 -10.22 10.97
C ASN A 7 6.43 -10.13 9.98
N ILE A 8 5.28 -10.66 10.38
CA ILE A 8 4.12 -10.96 9.54
C ILE A 8 3.42 -9.66 9.16
N LEU A 9 3.74 -8.61 9.91
CA LEU A 9 3.30 -7.25 9.69
C LEU A 9 4.47 -6.33 9.95
N ASP A 10 4.40 -5.16 9.34
CA ASP A 10 5.40 -4.14 9.56
C ASP A 10 5.63 -3.92 11.04
N PRO A 11 6.86 -4.02 11.52
CA PRO A 11 7.17 -3.86 12.94
C PRO A 11 6.84 -2.43 13.40
N VAL A 12 6.46 -2.31 14.66
CA VAL A 12 6.30 -0.98 15.29
C VAL A 12 7.68 -0.40 15.56
N GLN A 13 7.95 0.76 14.99
CA GLN A 13 9.22 1.47 15.09
C GLN A 13 9.15 2.59 16.13
N ASP A 14 10.31 3.03 16.60
CA ASP A 14 10.41 4.17 17.52
C ASP A 14 10.40 5.51 16.82
N THR A 15 10.80 5.54 15.55
CA THR A 15 10.85 6.73 14.68
C THR A 15 10.16 6.47 13.36
N LEU A 16 9.83 7.52 12.62
CA LEU A 16 9.55 7.41 11.19
C LEU A 16 10.81 6.94 10.46
N ASP A 17 10.63 6.39 9.27
CA ASP A 17 11.74 5.89 8.46
C ASP A 17 12.76 6.99 8.15
N GLN A 18 13.98 6.84 8.65
CA GLN A 18 15.02 7.88 8.51
C GLN A 18 15.68 7.85 7.12
N ASP A 19 15.38 6.88 6.28
CA ASP A 19 15.76 6.91 4.87
C ASP A 19 14.83 7.81 4.05
N VAL A 20 13.57 7.95 4.47
CA VAL A 20 12.55 8.80 3.84
C VAL A 20 12.41 10.15 4.53
N PHE A 21 12.61 10.22 5.84
CA PHE A 21 12.39 11.42 6.66
C PHE A 21 13.67 11.93 7.32
N ASN A 22 13.71 13.24 7.55
CA ASN A 22 14.60 13.87 8.52
C ASN A 22 13.77 14.19 9.77
N GLY A 23 13.87 13.33 10.79
CA GLY A 23 12.95 13.37 11.93
C GLY A 23 11.53 13.05 11.50
N THR A 24 10.66 14.06 11.41
CA THR A 24 9.27 13.92 10.94
C THR A 24 8.98 14.69 9.65
N THR A 25 9.99 15.21 8.98
CA THR A 25 9.83 15.95 7.72
C THR A 25 10.37 15.10 6.57
N PRO A 26 9.63 14.88 5.49
CA PRO A 26 10.12 14.18 4.31
C PRO A 26 11.38 14.82 3.73
N LYS A 27 12.30 14.01 3.22
CA LYS A 27 13.54 14.47 2.57
C LYS A 27 13.22 15.17 1.26
N LYS A 28 13.06 16.48 1.33
CA LYS A 28 12.53 17.32 0.26
C LYS A 28 13.20 17.09 -1.10
N ASP A 29 14.53 17.04 -1.15
CA ASP A 29 15.27 16.92 -2.41
C ASP A 29 14.89 15.68 -3.23
N PHE A 30 14.60 14.55 -2.56
CA PHE A 30 14.20 13.33 -3.23
C PHE A 30 12.75 13.40 -3.74
N PHE A 31 11.86 13.99 -2.95
CA PHE A 31 10.48 14.15 -3.34
C PHE A 31 10.30 15.21 -4.42
N ASP A 32 10.99 16.33 -4.34
CA ASP A 32 10.94 17.38 -5.38
C ASP A 32 11.32 16.80 -6.75
N TYR A 33 12.40 16.01 -6.81
CA TYR A 33 12.80 15.34 -8.04
C TYR A 33 11.69 14.42 -8.60
N HIS A 34 11.11 13.61 -7.71
CA HIS A 34 10.06 12.67 -8.12
C HIS A 34 8.76 13.38 -8.53
N LEU A 35 8.34 14.42 -7.79
CA LEU A 35 7.17 15.22 -8.15
C LEU A 35 7.35 15.99 -9.47
N ASP A 36 8.56 16.46 -9.74
CA ASP A 36 8.87 17.06 -11.04
C ASP A 36 8.80 16.02 -12.17
N HIS A 37 9.25 14.78 -11.93
CA HIS A 37 9.10 13.68 -12.88
C HIS A 37 7.61 13.35 -13.14
N ILE A 38 6.78 13.22 -12.12
CA ILE A 38 5.32 13.06 -12.25
C ILE A 38 4.74 14.21 -13.10
N GLY A 39 5.13 15.45 -12.79
CA GLY A 39 4.68 16.63 -13.53
C GLY A 39 5.07 16.60 -15.01
N GLU A 40 6.26 16.09 -15.33
CA GLU A 40 6.72 15.95 -16.73
C GLU A 40 5.93 14.85 -17.46
N VAL A 41 5.68 13.70 -16.83
CA VAL A 41 4.85 12.64 -17.42
C VAL A 41 3.44 13.16 -17.69
N PHE A 42 2.82 13.89 -16.77
CA PHE A 42 1.50 14.49 -16.99
C PHE A 42 1.52 15.50 -18.13
N ARG A 43 2.54 16.35 -18.21
CA ARG A 43 2.70 17.34 -19.29
C ARG A 43 2.82 16.68 -20.67
N GLN A 44 3.57 15.58 -20.78
CA GLN A 44 3.71 14.82 -22.04
C GLN A 44 2.38 14.24 -22.54
N HIS A 45 1.47 13.97 -21.62
CA HIS A 45 0.12 13.47 -21.93
C HIS A 45 -0.96 14.57 -21.92
N GLY A 46 -0.55 15.83 -21.96
CA GLY A 46 -1.48 16.97 -22.09
C GLY A 46 -2.12 17.45 -20.78
N PHE A 47 -1.75 16.88 -19.64
CA PHE A 47 -2.28 17.30 -18.35
C PHE A 47 -1.48 18.47 -17.75
N ASN A 48 -2.16 19.37 -17.05
CA ASN A 48 -1.52 20.43 -16.27
C ASN A 48 -1.11 19.92 -14.88
N LYS A 49 0.18 19.87 -14.60
CA LYS A 49 0.68 19.39 -13.29
C LYS A 49 0.13 20.15 -12.08
N HIS A 50 -0.27 21.41 -12.24
CA HIS A 50 -0.84 22.24 -11.18
C HIS A 50 -2.34 21.99 -10.92
N ALA A 51 -2.97 21.10 -11.69
CA ALA A 51 -4.33 20.66 -11.42
C ALA A 51 -4.42 19.52 -10.38
N PHE A 52 -3.27 19.11 -9.83
CA PHE A 52 -3.18 17.98 -8.90
C PHE A 52 -2.55 18.40 -7.57
N ASP A 53 -3.09 17.87 -6.50
CA ASP A 53 -2.49 17.93 -5.17
C ASP A 53 -1.80 16.59 -4.87
N TYR A 54 -0.63 16.64 -4.26
CA TYR A 54 0.20 15.47 -3.97
C TYR A 54 0.36 15.29 -2.49
N TYR A 55 0.15 14.07 -2.02
CA TYR A 55 0.29 13.71 -0.62
C TYR A 55 1.19 12.48 -0.48
N LEU A 56 2.11 12.51 0.49
CA LEU A 56 2.77 11.29 0.93
C LEU A 56 1.89 10.63 1.98
N THR A 57 1.60 9.35 1.77
CA THR A 57 0.67 8.56 2.59
C THR A 57 1.25 7.18 2.90
N GLY A 58 0.44 6.24 3.35
CA GLY A 58 0.84 4.85 3.53
C GLY A 58 1.61 4.55 4.82
N SER A 59 2.16 3.35 4.89
CA SER A 59 2.80 2.81 6.09
C SER A 59 4.07 3.58 6.47
N LEU A 60 4.88 4.03 5.51
CA LEU A 60 6.09 4.82 5.76
C LEU A 60 5.82 6.14 6.48
N CYS A 61 4.62 6.72 6.32
CA CYS A 61 4.18 7.90 7.06
C CYS A 61 3.76 7.60 8.49
N THR A 62 3.86 6.37 8.95
CA THR A 62 3.47 5.93 10.30
C THR A 62 4.66 5.36 11.06
N TYR A 63 4.44 4.95 12.30
CA TYR A 63 5.42 4.22 13.10
C TYR A 63 5.35 2.70 12.87
N GLN A 64 4.75 2.25 11.77
CA GLN A 64 4.57 0.83 11.48
C GLN A 64 4.91 0.56 10.00
N TYR A 65 6.18 0.33 9.75
CA TYR A 65 6.75 0.12 8.41
C TYR A 65 7.89 -0.91 8.46
N SER A 66 8.26 -1.41 7.29
CA SER A 66 9.41 -2.30 7.07
C SER A 66 10.40 -1.67 6.06
N GLU A 67 11.57 -2.26 5.93
CA GLU A 67 12.59 -1.86 4.94
C GLU A 67 12.12 -1.95 3.48
N THR A 68 11.02 -2.64 3.23
CA THR A 68 10.43 -2.84 1.90
C THR A 68 9.05 -2.21 1.75
N SER A 69 8.60 -1.41 2.73
CA SER A 69 7.35 -0.66 2.62
C SER A 69 7.41 0.31 1.45
N ASP A 70 6.31 0.43 0.70
CA ASP A 70 6.26 1.32 -0.46
C ASP A 70 6.13 2.81 -0.04
N VAL A 71 6.62 3.69 -0.89
CA VAL A 71 6.43 5.14 -0.80
C VAL A 71 5.15 5.50 -1.55
N ASP A 72 4.07 5.64 -0.81
CA ASP A 72 2.73 5.85 -1.37
C ASP A 72 2.49 7.34 -1.66
N ILE A 73 2.37 7.70 -2.93
CA ILE A 73 2.01 9.04 -3.38
C ILE A 73 0.53 9.06 -3.79
N SER A 74 -0.30 9.72 -3.01
CA SER A 74 -1.69 9.98 -3.35
C SER A 74 -1.79 11.24 -4.21
N ILE A 75 -2.35 11.08 -5.41
CA ILE A 75 -2.56 12.16 -6.37
C ILE A 75 -4.05 12.50 -6.34
N VAL A 76 -4.39 13.66 -5.82
CA VAL A 76 -5.76 14.14 -5.71
C VAL A 76 -6.01 15.16 -6.80
N CYS A 77 -7.03 14.96 -7.60
CA CYS A 77 -7.41 15.90 -8.63
C CYS A 77 -8.92 16.09 -8.71
N ASN A 78 -9.34 17.22 -9.24
CA ASN A 78 -10.75 17.46 -9.57
C ASN A 78 -11.10 16.69 -10.85
N LEU A 79 -11.35 15.39 -10.73
CA LEU A 79 -11.69 14.53 -11.87
C LEU A 79 -13.00 14.93 -12.57
N LYS A 80 -13.81 15.87 -12.02
CA LYS A 80 -14.93 16.49 -12.75
C LYS A 80 -14.47 17.37 -13.90
N SER A 81 -13.25 17.87 -13.82
CA SER A 81 -12.66 18.67 -14.89
C SER A 81 -12.19 17.85 -16.08
N PHE A 82 -12.20 16.52 -15.97
CA PHE A 82 -11.81 15.58 -16.99
C PHE A 82 -13.02 14.75 -17.42
N ASP A 83 -13.11 14.43 -18.69
CA ASP A 83 -14.09 13.46 -19.17
C ASP A 83 -13.69 12.02 -18.77
N GLU A 84 -14.49 11.04 -19.17
CA GLU A 84 -14.27 9.66 -18.76
C GLU A 84 -13.03 9.03 -19.44
N GLU A 85 -12.73 9.43 -20.66
CA GLU A 85 -11.57 8.98 -21.43
C GLU A 85 -10.29 9.56 -20.81
N ASP A 86 -10.23 10.86 -20.56
CA ASP A 86 -9.10 11.52 -19.89
C ASP A 86 -8.81 10.91 -18.51
N ARG A 87 -9.85 10.52 -17.77
CA ARG A 87 -9.67 9.84 -16.46
C ARG A 87 -9.06 8.46 -16.61
N ALA A 88 -9.48 7.68 -17.58
CA ALA A 88 -8.94 6.37 -17.88
C ALA A 88 -7.47 6.46 -18.30
N ASP A 89 -7.14 7.42 -19.14
CA ASP A 89 -5.78 7.69 -19.58
C ASP A 89 -4.87 8.10 -18.43
N LEU A 90 -5.33 9.00 -17.55
CA LEU A 90 -4.57 9.41 -16.35
C LEU A 90 -4.26 8.22 -15.44
N ILE A 91 -5.22 7.36 -15.19
CA ILE A 91 -5.01 6.14 -14.37
C ILE A 91 -4.00 5.21 -15.05
N SER A 92 -4.12 5.02 -16.37
CA SER A 92 -3.19 4.20 -17.15
C SER A 92 -1.76 4.75 -17.10
N ILE A 93 -1.58 6.06 -17.20
CA ILE A 93 -0.28 6.73 -17.12
C ILE A 93 0.35 6.49 -15.77
N VAL A 94 -0.38 6.74 -14.69
CA VAL A 94 0.11 6.57 -13.31
C VAL A 94 0.55 5.13 -13.08
N VAL A 95 -0.31 4.16 -13.42
CA VAL A 95 -0.01 2.74 -13.19
C VAL A 95 1.16 2.24 -14.05
N ASN A 96 1.26 2.67 -15.30
CA ASN A 96 2.23 2.10 -16.25
C ASN A 96 3.58 2.84 -16.28
N SER A 97 3.64 4.10 -15.87
CA SER A 97 4.83 4.94 -16.07
C SER A 97 5.51 5.40 -14.80
N LEU A 98 4.82 5.42 -13.66
CA LEU A 98 5.32 5.99 -12.41
C LEU A 98 5.57 4.97 -11.32
N ASP A 99 4.87 3.82 -11.34
CA ASP A 99 4.99 2.81 -10.31
C ASP A 99 6.26 1.97 -10.43
N GLY A 100 6.83 1.61 -9.28
CA GLY A 100 7.91 0.63 -9.17
C GLY A 100 9.32 1.19 -9.22
N GLU A 101 9.51 2.50 -9.46
CA GLU A 101 10.81 3.15 -9.28
C GLU A 101 11.25 3.08 -7.80
N PHE A 102 12.54 2.91 -7.58
CA PHE A 102 13.06 2.89 -6.22
C PHE A 102 13.25 4.31 -5.68
N PHE A 103 12.82 4.52 -4.43
CA PHE A 103 13.24 5.68 -3.68
C PHE A 103 14.76 5.66 -3.50
N PRO A 104 15.46 6.78 -3.72
CA PRO A 104 16.91 6.80 -3.82
C PRO A 104 17.63 6.16 -2.62
N ARG A 105 18.50 5.19 -2.90
CA ARG A 105 19.36 4.48 -1.94
C ARG A 105 18.63 3.60 -0.93
N THR A 106 17.41 3.19 -1.23
CA THR A 106 16.59 2.32 -0.38
C THR A 106 16.05 1.13 -1.14
N LEU A 107 15.31 0.27 -0.45
CA LEU A 107 14.52 -0.80 -1.05
C LEU A 107 13.05 -0.41 -1.25
N HIS A 108 12.67 0.80 -0.83
CA HIS A 108 11.32 1.31 -1.00
C HIS A 108 11.03 1.58 -2.46
N ARG A 109 9.82 1.28 -2.90
CA ARG A 109 9.35 1.59 -4.26
C ARG A 109 8.24 2.62 -4.21
N TYR A 110 8.21 3.50 -5.19
CA TYR A 110 7.09 4.39 -5.35
C TYR A 110 5.85 3.63 -5.82
N GLN A 111 4.72 3.92 -5.17
CA GLN A 111 3.38 3.56 -5.62
C GLN A 111 2.52 4.82 -5.70
N HIS A 112 1.70 4.91 -6.75
CA HIS A 112 0.89 6.09 -7.01
C HIS A 112 -0.60 5.72 -7.02
N PHE A 113 -1.38 6.53 -6.33
CA PHE A 113 -2.81 6.35 -6.21
C PHE A 113 -3.53 7.60 -6.69
N VAL A 114 -4.27 7.51 -7.79
CA VAL A 114 -5.19 8.57 -8.19
C VAL A 114 -6.46 8.43 -7.37
N GLN A 115 -6.73 9.42 -6.55
CA GLN A 115 -7.88 9.41 -5.67
C GLN A 115 -9.17 9.68 -6.46
N PRO A 116 -10.28 8.99 -6.15
CA PRO A 116 -11.55 9.24 -6.78
C PRO A 116 -12.00 10.68 -6.61
N HIS A 117 -12.72 11.17 -7.63
CA HIS A 117 -13.30 12.50 -7.56
C HIS A 117 -14.20 12.71 -6.33
N GLY A 118 -14.03 13.85 -5.67
CA GLY A 118 -14.81 14.23 -4.48
C GLY A 118 -14.37 13.57 -3.18
N VAL A 119 -13.31 12.74 -3.21
CA VAL A 119 -12.68 12.25 -1.99
C VAL A 119 -11.66 13.29 -1.54
N ASP A 120 -11.98 13.98 -0.45
CA ASP A 120 -10.99 14.79 0.27
C ASP A 120 -9.97 13.87 0.94
N ILE A 121 -8.75 14.35 1.14
CA ILE A 121 -7.74 13.62 1.92
C ILE A 121 -8.25 13.30 3.34
N TYR A 122 -9.12 14.12 3.91
CA TYR A 122 -9.79 13.87 5.18
C TYR A 122 -10.82 12.73 5.12
N ASP A 123 -11.45 12.51 3.97
CA ASP A 123 -12.37 11.38 3.78
C ASP A 123 -11.58 10.06 3.79
N LEU A 124 -10.36 10.06 3.23
CA LEU A 124 -9.45 8.90 3.29
C LEU A 124 -9.01 8.59 4.73
N PHE A 125 -8.90 9.61 5.58
CA PHE A 125 -8.66 9.40 7.01
C PHE A 125 -9.80 8.62 7.68
N SER A 126 -11.04 8.91 7.32
CA SER A 126 -12.21 8.17 7.82
C SER A 126 -12.23 6.71 7.36
N LEU A 127 -11.55 6.39 6.25
CA LEU A 127 -11.36 5.04 5.69
C LEU A 127 -10.11 4.32 6.23
N GLY A 128 -9.44 4.89 7.25
CA GLY A 128 -8.31 4.25 7.93
C GLY A 128 -6.93 4.80 7.60
N MET A 129 -6.79 5.82 6.75
CA MET A 129 -5.52 6.51 6.55
C MET A 129 -5.04 7.09 7.89
N ARG A 130 -3.77 6.85 8.24
CA ARG A 130 -3.25 7.18 9.58
C ARG A 130 -2.32 8.38 9.61
N ALA A 131 -1.76 8.74 8.46
CA ALA A 131 -0.91 9.91 8.30
C ALA A 131 -0.94 10.37 6.85
N ALA A 132 -0.83 11.68 6.63
CA ALA A 132 -0.71 12.28 5.32
C ALA A 132 0.10 13.57 5.39
N TRP A 133 1.10 13.70 4.54
CA TRP A 133 1.89 14.90 4.33
C TRP A 133 1.46 15.59 3.05
N ASP A 134 1.17 16.88 3.12
CA ASP A 134 0.80 17.71 1.96
C ASP A 134 2.08 18.37 1.41
N PHE A 135 2.45 18.03 0.18
CA PHE A 135 3.65 18.59 -0.45
C PHE A 135 3.49 20.05 -0.86
N GLN A 136 2.26 20.53 -1.14
CA GLN A 136 2.01 21.92 -1.48
C GLN A 136 2.11 22.81 -0.24
N LYS A 137 1.56 22.37 0.89
CA LYS A 137 1.62 23.08 2.16
C LYS A 137 2.92 22.87 2.91
N ASN A 138 3.67 21.82 2.54
CA ASN A 138 4.89 21.38 3.21
C ASN A 138 4.64 21.15 4.72
N ASP A 139 3.54 20.49 5.05
CA ASP A 139 3.15 20.19 6.43
C ASP A 139 2.26 18.94 6.48
N TRP A 140 2.13 18.36 7.67
CA TRP A 140 1.23 17.27 7.94
C TRP A 140 -0.24 17.74 7.92
N VAL A 141 -1.03 17.12 7.06
CA VAL A 141 -2.51 17.21 7.13
C VAL A 141 -3.02 16.31 8.24
N ILE A 142 -2.46 15.09 8.30
CA ILE A 142 -2.73 14.09 9.34
C ILE A 142 -1.37 13.69 9.90
N LYS A 143 -1.11 14.08 11.16
CA LYS A 143 0.16 13.75 11.82
C LYS A 143 0.22 12.27 12.20
N PRO A 144 1.38 11.62 12.00
CA PRO A 144 1.59 10.27 12.49
C PRO A 144 1.44 10.21 14.01
N ASP A 145 0.73 9.19 14.48
CA ASP A 145 0.48 8.97 15.89
C ASP A 145 0.97 7.56 16.28
N ARG A 146 2.05 7.51 17.06
CA ARG A 146 2.65 6.25 17.48
C ARG A 146 1.71 5.40 18.34
N SER A 147 0.81 6.02 19.07
CA SER A 147 -0.16 5.30 19.90
C SER A 147 -1.18 4.48 19.11
N LYS A 148 -1.27 4.74 17.79
CA LYS A 148 -2.13 4.00 16.86
C LYS A 148 -1.43 2.84 16.16
N ALA A 149 -0.12 2.66 16.37
CA ALA A 149 0.58 1.49 15.90
C ALA A 149 0.12 0.25 16.71
N VAL A 150 -0.10 -0.86 16.02
CA VAL A 150 -0.68 -2.09 16.61
C VAL A 150 0.32 -3.22 16.51
N ASP A 151 0.73 -3.77 17.64
CA ASP A 151 1.46 -5.05 17.66
C ASP A 151 0.46 -6.20 17.48
N VAL A 152 0.20 -6.51 16.21
CA VAL A 152 -0.84 -7.50 15.85
C VAL A 152 -0.52 -8.88 16.40
N GLY A 153 0.75 -9.26 16.46
CA GLY A 153 1.14 -10.55 17.02
C GLY A 153 0.76 -10.68 18.48
N LYS A 154 0.89 -9.59 19.24
CA LYS A 154 0.56 -9.53 20.66
C LYS A 154 -0.92 -9.25 20.93
N GLU A 155 -1.51 -8.34 20.15
CA GLU A 155 -2.85 -7.81 20.42
C GLU A 155 -3.97 -8.62 19.73
N LYS A 156 -3.63 -9.31 18.63
CA LYS A 156 -4.58 -10.05 17.79
C LYS A 156 -4.08 -11.46 17.41
N PRO A 157 -3.68 -12.28 18.38
CA PRO A 157 -3.10 -13.60 18.10
C PRO A 157 -4.06 -14.52 17.33
N ASP A 158 -5.39 -14.35 17.50
CA ASP A 158 -6.39 -15.14 16.80
C ASP A 158 -6.41 -14.86 15.31
N TRP A 159 -6.13 -13.61 14.88
CA TRP A 159 -6.03 -13.26 13.46
C TRP A 159 -4.83 -13.92 12.81
N ILE A 160 -3.71 -13.96 13.54
CA ILE A 160 -2.51 -14.69 13.09
C ILE A 160 -2.80 -16.20 12.97
N ALA A 161 -3.46 -16.78 13.98
CA ALA A 161 -3.86 -18.19 13.93
C ALA A 161 -4.77 -18.49 12.73
N THR A 162 -5.71 -17.60 12.43
CA THR A 162 -6.55 -17.69 11.22
C THR A 162 -5.71 -17.62 9.95
N GLY A 163 -4.76 -16.69 9.87
CA GLY A 163 -3.82 -16.58 8.74
C GLY A 163 -3.00 -17.86 8.51
N ILE A 164 -2.49 -18.47 9.59
CA ILE A 164 -1.79 -19.75 9.54
C ILE A 164 -2.69 -20.85 8.97
N GLN A 165 -3.94 -20.96 9.44
CA GLN A 165 -4.89 -21.95 8.94
C GLN A 165 -5.18 -21.77 7.44
N PHE A 166 -5.34 -20.54 6.97
CA PHE A 166 -5.50 -20.25 5.54
C PHE A 166 -4.25 -20.65 4.75
N SER A 167 -3.04 -20.30 5.25
CA SER A 167 -1.78 -20.67 4.63
C SER A 167 -1.64 -22.18 4.49
N ASP A 168 -1.87 -22.93 5.56
CA ASP A 168 -1.77 -24.40 5.58
C ASP A 168 -2.78 -25.01 4.61
N LYS A 169 -3.99 -24.49 4.54
CA LYS A 169 -5.01 -24.95 3.62
C LYS A 169 -4.62 -24.72 2.16
N ILE A 170 -4.17 -23.50 1.81
CA ILE A 170 -3.72 -23.18 0.46
C ILE A 170 -2.53 -24.06 0.07
N ASN A 171 -1.52 -24.19 0.94
CA ASN A 171 -0.37 -25.02 0.68
C ASN A 171 -0.73 -26.50 0.50
N SER A 172 -1.62 -27.05 1.32
CA SER A 172 -2.11 -28.42 1.18
C SER A 172 -2.84 -28.65 -0.16
N LEU A 173 -3.62 -27.68 -0.63
CA LEU A 173 -4.29 -27.75 -1.94
C LEU A 173 -3.27 -27.72 -3.08
N ILE A 174 -2.25 -26.89 -2.98
CA ILE A 174 -1.15 -26.83 -3.94
C ILE A 174 -0.43 -28.17 -4.00
N ASP A 175 -0.06 -28.74 -2.84
CA ASP A 175 0.63 -30.04 -2.76
C ASP A 175 -0.20 -31.20 -3.32
N ALA A 176 -1.52 -31.10 -3.21
CA ALA A 176 -2.47 -32.05 -3.80
C ALA A 176 -2.76 -31.79 -5.30
N ASN A 177 -2.10 -30.85 -5.96
CA ASN A 177 -2.35 -30.39 -7.34
C ASN A 177 -3.79 -29.84 -7.57
N LYS A 178 -4.45 -29.38 -6.52
CA LYS A 178 -5.79 -28.77 -6.57
C LYS A 178 -5.70 -27.26 -6.74
N TYR A 179 -5.13 -26.82 -7.86
CA TYR A 179 -4.78 -25.42 -8.08
C TYR A 179 -5.98 -24.48 -8.16
N GLU A 180 -7.10 -24.92 -8.74
CA GLU A 180 -8.32 -24.10 -8.82
C GLU A 180 -8.94 -23.89 -7.44
N ASP A 181 -8.89 -24.90 -6.56
CA ASP A 181 -9.34 -24.74 -5.17
C ASP A 181 -8.42 -23.76 -4.41
N ALA A 182 -7.11 -23.84 -4.62
CA ALA A 182 -6.15 -22.88 -4.02
C ALA A 182 -6.38 -21.45 -4.51
N LYS A 183 -6.63 -21.24 -5.82
CA LYS A 183 -7.01 -19.94 -6.38
C LYS A 183 -8.33 -19.41 -5.80
N SER A 184 -9.28 -20.31 -5.54
CA SER A 184 -10.54 -19.93 -4.90
C SER A 184 -10.32 -19.42 -3.49
N MET A 185 -9.44 -20.04 -2.72
CA MET A 185 -9.04 -19.56 -1.38
C MET A 185 -8.37 -18.18 -1.43
N TYR A 186 -7.49 -17.95 -2.42
CA TYR A 186 -6.90 -16.61 -2.66
C TYR A 186 -7.98 -15.56 -2.92
N LYS A 187 -8.93 -15.86 -3.80
CA LYS A 187 -10.04 -14.92 -4.12
C LYS A 187 -10.87 -14.59 -2.88
N ILE A 188 -11.14 -15.58 -2.02
CA ILE A 188 -11.85 -15.37 -0.75
C ILE A 188 -11.04 -14.43 0.16
N ALA A 189 -9.75 -14.67 0.34
CA ALA A 189 -8.90 -13.82 1.16
C ALA A 189 -8.83 -12.38 0.61
N HIS A 190 -8.71 -12.23 -0.72
CA HIS A 190 -8.68 -10.93 -1.39
C HIS A 190 -10.00 -10.15 -1.27
N GLN A 191 -11.13 -10.85 -1.44
CA GLN A 191 -12.45 -10.24 -1.28
C GLN A 191 -12.68 -9.79 0.16
N ARG A 192 -12.39 -10.65 1.14
CA ARG A 192 -12.50 -10.30 2.56
C ARG A 192 -11.64 -9.08 2.92
N ARG A 193 -10.39 -9.01 2.40
CA ARG A 193 -9.55 -7.84 2.55
C ARG A 193 -10.27 -6.56 2.12
N LYS A 194 -10.84 -6.56 0.88
CA LYS A 194 -11.51 -5.39 0.33
C LYS A 194 -12.72 -4.95 1.16
N GLU A 195 -13.55 -5.91 1.54
CA GLU A 195 -14.75 -5.65 2.34
C GLU A 195 -14.40 -5.10 3.72
N ASP A 196 -13.46 -5.74 4.41
CA ASP A 196 -13.04 -5.33 5.74
C ASP A 196 -12.30 -3.98 5.72
N GLN A 197 -11.46 -3.71 4.72
CA GLN A 197 -10.77 -2.42 4.60
C GLN A 197 -11.74 -1.24 4.46
N VAL A 198 -12.82 -1.40 3.70
CA VAL A 198 -13.84 -0.34 3.54
C VAL A 198 -14.53 -0.01 4.86
N ILE A 199 -14.75 -1.01 5.73
CA ILE A 199 -15.50 -0.84 6.97
C ILE A 199 -14.58 -0.48 8.16
N TYR A 200 -13.41 -1.11 8.24
CA TYR A 200 -12.55 -1.10 9.42
C TYR A 200 -11.12 -0.56 9.16
N GLY A 201 -10.82 -0.21 7.91
CA GLY A 201 -9.51 0.31 7.51
C GLY A 201 -8.41 -0.76 7.41
N ASP A 202 -7.16 -0.30 7.35
CA ASP A 202 -5.98 -1.15 7.07
C ASP A 202 -5.66 -2.17 8.17
N TYR A 203 -6.14 -1.96 9.38
CA TYR A 203 -5.95 -2.89 10.50
C TYR A 203 -7.18 -3.78 10.74
N SER A 204 -7.94 -4.02 9.69
CA SER A 204 -9.02 -5.00 9.70
C SER A 204 -8.47 -6.43 9.67
N GLU A 205 -9.25 -7.37 10.20
CA GLU A 205 -8.88 -8.79 10.23
C GLU A 205 -8.55 -9.32 8.83
N GLY A 206 -9.41 -9.02 7.85
CA GLY A 206 -9.20 -9.49 6.48
C GLY A 206 -7.93 -8.95 5.83
N ASN A 207 -7.58 -7.67 6.08
CA ASN A 207 -6.35 -7.11 5.56
C ASN A 207 -5.11 -7.69 6.25
N ILE A 208 -5.16 -7.90 7.55
CA ILE A 208 -4.08 -8.52 8.33
C ILE A 208 -3.82 -9.95 7.86
N ILE A 209 -4.87 -10.77 7.72
CA ILE A 209 -4.75 -12.14 7.20
C ILE A 209 -4.18 -12.13 5.78
N TYR A 210 -4.64 -11.22 4.91
CA TYR A 210 -4.13 -11.11 3.55
C TYR A 210 -2.63 -10.77 3.52
N LYS A 211 -2.19 -9.76 4.28
CA LYS A 211 -0.78 -9.39 4.42
C LYS A 211 0.06 -10.54 4.97
N PHE A 212 -0.48 -11.29 5.94
CA PHE A 212 0.17 -12.50 6.45
C PHE A 212 0.44 -13.53 5.35
N LEU A 213 -0.56 -13.82 4.50
CA LEU A 213 -0.45 -14.80 3.42
C LEU A 213 0.51 -14.35 2.32
N ASP A 214 0.62 -13.05 2.09
CA ASP A 214 1.55 -12.46 1.15
C ASP A 214 2.99 -12.52 1.70
N ASN A 215 3.20 -12.01 2.89
CA ASN A 215 4.53 -11.92 3.51
C ASN A 215 5.16 -13.28 3.86
N ASN A 216 4.35 -14.31 4.15
CA ASN A 216 4.86 -15.66 4.39
C ASN A 216 5.14 -16.47 3.11
N GLY A 217 4.95 -15.86 1.93
CA GLY A 217 5.22 -16.47 0.63
C GLY A 217 4.13 -17.43 0.11
N THR A 218 2.99 -17.55 0.81
CA THR A 218 1.88 -18.42 0.36
C THR A 218 1.35 -17.99 -1.00
N PHE A 219 1.17 -16.70 -1.21
CA PHE A 219 0.70 -16.18 -2.49
C PHE A 219 1.75 -16.22 -3.58
N ASP A 220 3.04 -16.05 -3.25
CA ASP A 220 4.13 -16.24 -4.22
C ASP A 220 4.16 -17.65 -4.75
N ARG A 221 4.00 -18.63 -3.86
CA ARG A 221 3.93 -20.03 -4.25
C ARG A 221 2.78 -20.29 -5.23
N LEU A 222 1.61 -19.70 -4.98
CA LEU A 222 0.44 -19.83 -5.87
C LEU A 222 0.66 -19.12 -7.21
N ARG A 223 1.23 -17.89 -7.22
CA ARG A 223 1.57 -17.12 -8.44
C ARG A 223 2.55 -17.88 -9.33
N ASN A 224 3.61 -18.44 -8.74
CA ASN A 224 4.63 -19.19 -9.47
C ASN A 224 4.09 -20.46 -10.18
N ILE A 225 3.05 -21.07 -9.63
CA ILE A 225 2.40 -22.22 -10.27
C ILE A 225 1.55 -21.75 -11.46
N GLY A 226 0.81 -20.65 -11.32
CA GLY A 226 0.03 -20.07 -12.41
C GLY A 226 0.87 -19.75 -13.66
N GLN A 227 2.11 -19.30 -13.48
CA GLN A 227 3.03 -19.01 -14.57
C GLN A 227 3.62 -20.27 -15.25
N ARG A 228 3.60 -21.43 -14.58
CA ARG A 228 4.10 -22.69 -15.14
C ARG A 228 3.04 -23.48 -15.92
N ILE A 229 1.79 -23.09 -15.79
CA ILE A 229 0.64 -23.80 -16.39
C ILE A 229 0.06 -22.99 -17.58
N ALA A 230 0.44 -21.72 -17.71
CA ALA A 230 0.11 -20.84 -18.85
C ALA A 230 1.13 -21.01 -19.98
#